data_ed73e305e872bf1534f7a108a61f117a
#
_entry.id   ed73e305e872bf1534f7a108a61f117a
#
_cell.length_a   1.000
_cell.length_b   1.000
_cell.length_c   1.000
_cell.angle_alpha   90.00
_cell.angle_beta   90.00
_cell.angle_gamma   90.00
#
_symmetry.space_group_name_H-M   'P 1'
#
loop_
_entity.id
_entity.type
_entity.pdbx_description
1 polymer ?
#
loop_
_entity_poly.entity_id
_entity_poly.type
_entity_poly.pdbx_seq_one_letter_code
_entity_poly.pdbx_strand_id
1 'polypeptide(L)'
;QNGVDMIVGGFPCQDYSVARSKKNELGIEGKKGVLFWEIIRATEVIKPKYLILENVDRLLKAPSSQRGRDFAVMLAAFDELGYSVEWRVINAADYGRAQRRRRVFFFVFRNDTKWGERLHTTYEAKFSKDTTIEERLAQYQNYIFKDGLFGRQFPVDGTAVKKRVHANQLVGDIAEVSETFNDGKFWNSGLMTNRYYYTIETNPIVEPPITMGKIVVPEETVDAKYY
;
A
#
# COMPACT_ATOMS: atom_id res chain seq x y z
N GLN A 1 9.38 -28.45 3.29
CA GLN A 1 8.25 -27.52 3.40
C GLN A 1 8.15 -26.77 2.08
N ASN A 2 7.09 -27.01 1.31
CA ASN A 2 6.76 -26.19 0.15
C ASN A 2 6.20 -24.86 0.68
N GLY A 3 7.10 -23.90 0.95
CA GLY A 3 6.72 -22.60 1.45
C GLY A 3 6.05 -21.77 0.37
N VAL A 4 5.00 -21.02 0.72
CA VAL A 4 4.42 -20.01 -0.15
C VAL A 4 5.31 -18.78 -0.12
N ASP A 5 5.88 -18.40 -1.27
CA ASP A 5 6.76 -17.25 -1.36
C ASP A 5 5.98 -15.93 -1.45
N MET A 6 4.77 -15.96 -2.04
CA MET A 6 3.97 -14.77 -2.30
C MET A 6 2.48 -15.01 -2.06
N ILE A 7 1.81 -14.05 -1.44
CA ILE A 7 0.35 -13.96 -1.33
C ILE A 7 -0.14 -12.80 -2.20
N VAL A 8 -1.16 -13.03 -3.03
CA VAL A 8 -1.81 -12.01 -3.84
C VAL A 8 -3.29 -11.99 -3.53
N GLY A 9 -3.87 -10.83 -3.26
CA GLY A 9 -5.29 -10.73 -2.96
C GLY A 9 -5.83 -9.31 -2.87
N GLY A 10 -7.15 -9.20 -3.02
CA GLY A 10 -7.91 -8.00 -2.68
C GLY A 10 -8.82 -8.29 -1.50
N PHE A 11 -9.07 -7.30 -0.68
CA PHE A 11 -9.98 -7.40 0.46
C PHE A 11 -10.97 -6.24 0.48
N PRO A 12 -12.22 -6.45 0.94
CA PRO A 12 -13.23 -5.41 0.89
C PRO A 12 -12.92 -4.25 1.84
N CYS A 13 -13.21 -3.04 1.39
CA CYS A 13 -13.12 -1.82 2.18
C CYS A 13 -14.43 -1.60 2.94
N GLN A 14 -14.75 -2.43 3.92
CA GLN A 14 -15.94 -2.24 4.76
C GLN A 14 -15.55 -2.36 6.23
N ASP A 15 -15.84 -1.28 6.98
CA ASP A 15 -15.80 -1.15 8.44
C ASP A 15 -14.59 -1.80 9.14
N TYR A 16 -13.45 -1.13 9.05
CA TYR A 16 -12.30 -1.43 9.90
C TYR A 16 -12.49 -0.88 11.30
N SER A 17 -13.41 -1.42 12.07
CA SER A 17 -13.39 -1.22 13.52
C SER A 17 -12.31 -2.15 14.10
N VAL A 18 -11.07 -1.76 13.90
CA VAL A 18 -9.87 -2.54 14.20
C VAL A 18 -9.61 -2.68 15.70
N ALA A 19 -10.20 -1.82 16.52
CA ALA A 19 -9.91 -1.71 17.93
C ALA A 19 -10.30 -2.92 18.79
N ARG A 20 -10.87 -3.99 18.24
CA ARG A 20 -11.39 -5.12 19.04
C ARG A 20 -10.66 -6.44 18.92
N SER A 21 -9.65 -6.59 18.07
CA SER A 21 -9.20 -7.95 17.75
C SER A 21 -8.21 -8.59 18.72
N LYS A 22 -7.42 -7.85 19.48
CA LYS A 22 -6.48 -8.47 20.45
C LYS A 22 -7.08 -8.70 21.87
N LYS A 23 -8.18 -8.05 22.24
CA LYS A 23 -8.78 -8.21 23.58
C LYS A 23 -9.98 -9.16 23.65
N ASN A 24 -10.52 -9.60 22.54
CA ASN A 24 -11.66 -10.51 22.48
C ASN A 24 -11.36 -11.71 21.58
N GLU A 25 -10.61 -12.67 22.11
CA GLU A 25 -10.51 -14.05 21.55
C GLU A 25 -11.83 -14.84 21.68
N LEU A 26 -12.93 -14.20 22.04
CA LEU A 26 -14.23 -14.80 22.21
C LEU A 26 -15.28 -13.98 21.45
N GLY A 27 -15.63 -14.39 20.23
CA GLY A 27 -16.87 -13.91 19.62
C GLY A 27 -16.81 -13.64 18.10
N ILE A 28 -17.40 -14.55 17.37
CA ILE A 28 -17.63 -14.57 15.90
C ILE A 28 -18.66 -13.51 15.45
N GLU A 29 -18.69 -12.31 15.99
CA GLU A 29 -19.76 -11.35 15.66
C GLU A 29 -19.33 -9.95 15.19
N GLY A 30 -18.20 -9.84 14.50
CA GLY A 30 -17.80 -8.58 13.85
C GLY A 30 -17.51 -8.82 12.36
N LYS A 31 -18.54 -8.98 11.54
CA LYS A 31 -18.44 -9.62 10.21
C LYS A 31 -17.70 -8.86 9.08
N LYS A 32 -17.05 -7.69 9.27
CA LYS A 32 -16.56 -6.91 8.13
C LYS A 32 -15.11 -6.40 8.22
N GLY A 33 -14.50 -6.26 9.38
CA GLY A 33 -13.06 -6.00 9.53
C GLY A 33 -12.19 -7.27 9.50
N VAL A 34 -12.84 -8.42 9.44
CA VAL A 34 -12.25 -9.76 9.64
C VAL A 34 -11.25 -10.15 8.56
N LEU A 35 -11.49 -9.76 7.30
CA LEU A 35 -10.67 -10.27 6.18
C LEU A 35 -9.25 -9.71 6.15
N PHE A 36 -9.01 -8.47 6.54
CA PHE A 36 -7.65 -7.98 6.69
C PHE A 36 -6.89 -8.76 7.78
N TRP A 37 -7.54 -9.04 8.90
CA TRP A 37 -6.91 -9.79 9.98
C TRP A 37 -6.65 -11.25 9.61
N GLU A 38 -7.46 -11.84 8.73
CA GLU A 38 -7.16 -13.16 8.16
C GLU A 38 -5.90 -13.11 7.27
N ILE A 39 -5.67 -12.01 6.56
CA ILE A 39 -4.41 -11.81 5.83
C ILE A 39 -3.23 -11.72 6.82
N ILE A 40 -3.37 -10.95 7.90
CA ILE A 40 -2.33 -10.85 8.94
C ILE A 40 -2.07 -12.21 9.59
N ARG A 41 -3.11 -12.95 9.96
CA ARG A 41 -2.99 -14.30 10.52
C ARG A 41 -2.31 -15.27 9.54
N ALA A 42 -2.69 -15.24 8.28
CA ALA A 42 -2.04 -16.04 7.24
C ALA A 42 -0.57 -15.66 7.06
N THR A 43 -0.27 -14.36 7.11
CA THR A 43 1.09 -13.83 7.00
C THR A 43 1.95 -14.28 8.19
N GLU A 44 1.42 -14.25 9.40
CA GLU A 44 2.11 -14.71 10.61
C GLU A 44 2.46 -16.21 10.57
N VAL A 45 1.53 -17.03 10.06
CA VAL A 45 1.70 -18.50 10.00
C VAL A 45 2.60 -18.92 8.81
N ILE A 46 2.33 -18.36 7.62
CA ILE A 46 2.99 -18.76 6.36
C ILE A 46 4.36 -18.08 6.23
N LYS A 47 4.49 -16.84 6.74
CA LYS A 47 5.68 -16.00 6.61
C LYS A 47 6.16 -15.84 5.16
N PRO A 48 5.26 -15.46 4.24
CA PRO A 48 5.62 -15.29 2.83
C PRO A 48 6.71 -14.23 2.69
N LYS A 49 7.51 -14.31 1.64
CA LYS A 49 8.51 -13.27 1.35
C LYS A 49 7.85 -11.96 0.92
N TYR A 50 6.73 -12.06 0.19
CA TYR A 50 6.05 -10.94 -0.45
C TYR A 50 4.54 -11.06 -0.37
N LEU A 51 3.85 -9.91 -0.33
CA LEU A 51 2.42 -9.85 -0.60
C LEU A 51 2.13 -8.71 -1.60
N ILE A 52 1.19 -8.96 -2.50
CA ILE A 52 0.58 -7.91 -3.34
C ILE A 52 -0.91 -7.83 -2.98
N LEU A 53 -1.31 -6.71 -2.44
CA LEU A 53 -2.68 -6.50 -1.98
C LEU A 53 -3.33 -5.34 -2.73
N GLU A 54 -4.65 -5.38 -2.90
CA GLU A 54 -5.42 -4.34 -3.58
C GLU A 54 -6.60 -3.88 -2.72
N ASN A 55 -6.88 -2.58 -2.77
CA ASN A 55 -8.08 -2.01 -2.18
C ASN A 55 -8.50 -0.72 -2.92
N VAL A 56 -9.64 -0.16 -2.54
CA VAL A 56 -10.05 1.17 -3.02
C VAL A 56 -9.16 2.26 -2.42
N ASP A 57 -8.88 3.31 -3.18
CA ASP A 57 -7.98 4.41 -2.77
C ASP A 57 -8.49 5.21 -1.56
N ARG A 58 -9.80 5.20 -1.31
CA ARG A 58 -10.38 5.85 -0.11
C ARG A 58 -9.89 5.24 1.20
N LEU A 59 -9.35 4.01 1.20
CA LEU A 59 -8.76 3.38 2.39
C LEU A 59 -7.68 4.26 3.02
N LEU A 60 -6.89 4.97 2.23
CA LEU A 60 -5.87 5.90 2.72
C LEU A 60 -6.41 7.04 3.58
N LYS A 61 -7.74 7.23 3.59
CA LYS A 61 -8.42 8.33 4.28
C LYS A 61 -9.51 7.84 5.24
N ALA A 62 -9.67 6.54 5.39
CA ALA A 62 -10.68 5.94 6.28
C ALA A 62 -10.18 5.86 7.73
N PRO A 63 -11.09 5.97 8.70
CA PRO A 63 -12.45 6.49 8.59
C PRO A 63 -12.47 8.03 8.52
N SER A 64 -13.62 8.62 8.20
CA SER A 64 -13.73 10.08 8.11
C SER A 64 -13.55 10.81 9.45
N SER A 65 -13.94 10.15 10.55
CA SER A 65 -13.83 10.67 11.91
C SER A 65 -12.40 10.67 12.46
N GLN A 66 -11.54 9.79 11.97
CA GLN A 66 -10.14 9.64 12.37
C GLN A 66 -9.32 9.30 11.13
N ARG A 67 -9.11 10.30 10.32
CA ARG A 67 -8.64 10.15 8.95
C ARG A 67 -7.30 9.43 8.86
N GLY A 68 -7.27 8.33 8.09
CA GLY A 68 -6.06 7.54 7.84
C GLY A 68 -5.75 6.48 8.90
N ARG A 69 -6.52 6.42 10.00
CA ARG A 69 -6.31 5.47 11.09
C ARG A 69 -6.27 4.03 10.60
N ASP A 70 -7.25 3.63 9.80
CA ASP A 70 -7.36 2.24 9.37
C ASP A 70 -6.15 1.81 8.56
N PHE A 71 -5.64 2.69 7.70
CA PHE A 71 -4.43 2.43 6.95
C PHE A 71 -3.18 2.41 7.85
N ALA A 72 -3.07 3.32 8.81
CA ALA A 72 -1.98 3.33 9.79
C ALA A 72 -1.91 2.03 10.60
N VAL A 73 -3.06 1.50 11.02
CA VAL A 73 -3.16 0.22 11.73
C VAL A 73 -2.70 -0.94 10.83
N MET A 74 -3.06 -0.94 9.56
CA MET A 74 -2.58 -1.95 8.62
C MET A 74 -1.05 -1.91 8.47
N LEU A 75 -0.47 -0.71 8.35
CA LEU A 75 0.97 -0.55 8.30
C LEU A 75 1.65 -1.05 9.58
N ALA A 76 1.10 -0.70 10.75
CA ALA A 76 1.61 -1.14 12.05
C ALA A 76 1.56 -2.67 12.19
N ALA A 77 0.48 -3.32 11.71
CA ALA A 77 0.35 -4.77 11.77
C ALA A 77 1.40 -5.49 10.91
N PHE A 78 1.72 -4.98 9.72
CA PHE A 78 2.80 -5.54 8.90
C PHE A 78 4.18 -5.28 9.50
N ASP A 79 4.41 -4.10 10.08
CA ASP A 79 5.67 -3.78 10.74
C ASP A 79 5.95 -4.69 11.94
N GLU A 80 4.95 -4.98 12.79
CA GLU A 80 5.08 -5.93 13.91
C GLU A 80 5.47 -7.35 13.46
N LEU A 81 5.11 -7.73 12.24
CA LEU A 81 5.51 -9.01 11.64
C LEU A 81 6.87 -8.97 10.92
N GLY A 82 7.55 -7.83 10.92
CA GLY A 82 8.86 -7.65 10.28
C GLY A 82 8.80 -7.39 8.78
N TYR A 83 7.72 -6.76 8.31
CA TYR A 83 7.55 -6.37 6.91
C TYR A 83 7.57 -4.85 6.74
N SER A 84 8.08 -4.42 5.60
CA SER A 84 7.92 -3.07 5.06
C SER A 84 6.81 -3.05 4.00
N VAL A 85 6.20 -1.89 3.79
CA VAL A 85 5.06 -1.72 2.89
C VAL A 85 5.29 -0.54 1.95
N GLU A 86 5.33 -0.79 0.66
CA GLU A 86 5.24 0.23 -0.39
C GLU A 86 3.79 0.29 -0.88
N TRP A 87 3.26 1.49 -1.11
CA TRP A 87 1.92 1.62 -1.70
C TRP A 87 1.89 2.63 -2.83
N ARG A 88 0.95 2.40 -3.77
CA ARG A 88 0.65 3.34 -4.84
C ARG A 88 -0.82 3.27 -5.24
N VAL A 89 -1.42 4.45 -5.41
CA VAL A 89 -2.71 4.57 -6.08
C VAL A 89 -2.48 4.60 -7.58
N ILE A 90 -3.06 3.64 -8.27
CA ILE A 90 -2.94 3.46 -9.71
C ILE A 90 -4.34 3.57 -10.33
N ASN A 91 -4.47 4.42 -11.34
CA ASN A 91 -5.66 4.46 -12.20
C ASN A 91 -5.29 3.80 -13.53
N ALA A 92 -5.97 2.75 -13.90
CA ALA A 92 -5.67 1.97 -15.10
C ALA A 92 -5.68 2.81 -16.38
N ALA A 93 -6.54 3.84 -16.45
CA ALA A 93 -6.62 4.74 -17.59
C ALA A 93 -5.34 5.57 -17.80
N ASP A 94 -4.59 5.89 -16.73
CA ASP A 94 -3.37 6.68 -16.81
C ASP A 94 -2.22 5.87 -17.47
N TYR A 95 -2.35 4.54 -17.49
CA TYR A 95 -1.40 3.59 -18.07
C TYR A 95 -1.99 2.85 -19.29
N GLY A 96 -2.69 3.57 -20.14
CA GLY A 96 -3.14 3.10 -21.45
C GLY A 96 -4.28 2.08 -21.45
N ARG A 97 -5.00 1.89 -20.33
CA ARG A 97 -6.13 0.95 -20.29
C ARG A 97 -7.46 1.65 -20.55
N ALA A 98 -8.39 0.97 -21.23
CA ALA A 98 -9.74 1.50 -21.53
C ALA A 98 -10.68 1.48 -20.31
N GLN A 99 -10.17 1.38 -19.11
CA GLN A 99 -10.94 1.38 -17.88
C GLN A 99 -10.45 2.46 -16.92
N ARG A 100 -11.34 3.36 -16.54
CA ARG A 100 -11.07 4.32 -15.46
C ARG A 100 -11.32 3.64 -14.11
N ARG A 101 -10.30 2.91 -13.61
CA ARG A 101 -10.34 2.17 -12.36
C ARG A 101 -9.18 2.57 -11.47
N ARG A 102 -9.50 3.30 -10.43
CA ARG A 102 -8.53 3.79 -9.44
C ARG A 102 -8.51 2.87 -8.23
N ARG A 103 -7.32 2.36 -7.88
CA ARG A 103 -7.10 1.45 -6.75
C ARG A 103 -5.79 1.77 -6.05
N VAL A 104 -5.73 1.50 -4.75
CA VAL A 104 -4.45 1.44 -4.04
C VAL A 104 -3.94 0.01 -4.05
N PHE A 105 -2.69 -0.14 -4.43
CA PHE A 105 -1.95 -1.38 -4.36
C PHE A 105 -0.89 -1.29 -3.27
N PHE A 106 -0.66 -2.40 -2.60
CA PHE A 106 0.35 -2.55 -1.57
C PHE A 106 1.33 -3.63 -2.00
N PHE A 107 2.61 -3.32 -1.99
CA PHE A 107 3.68 -4.29 -2.05
C PHE A 107 4.27 -4.41 -0.65
N VAL A 108 3.99 -5.54 -0.02
CA VAL A 108 4.47 -5.89 1.33
C VAL A 108 5.63 -6.86 1.17
N PHE A 109 6.76 -6.59 1.78
CA PHE A 109 7.93 -7.42 1.67
C PHE A 109 8.62 -7.58 3.02
N ARG A 110 9.02 -8.82 3.32
CA ARG A 110 9.71 -9.14 4.56
C ARG A 110 11.12 -8.55 4.55
N ASN A 111 11.53 -7.96 5.67
CA ASN A 111 12.76 -7.17 5.77
C ASN A 111 14.04 -8.00 5.56
N ASP A 112 14.01 -9.31 5.82
CA ASP A 112 15.11 -10.26 5.59
C ASP A 112 15.18 -10.83 4.16
N THR A 113 14.36 -10.33 3.23
CA THR A 113 14.45 -10.68 1.82
C THR A 113 15.50 -9.82 1.11
N LYS A 114 15.96 -10.29 -0.06
CA LYS A 114 16.86 -9.48 -0.91
C LYS A 114 16.31 -8.09 -1.23
N TRP A 115 14.97 -7.95 -1.27
CA TRP A 115 14.34 -6.65 -1.48
C TRP A 115 14.45 -5.77 -0.24
N GLY A 116 14.15 -6.31 0.94
CA GLY A 116 14.30 -5.61 2.22
C GLY A 116 15.76 -5.26 2.52
N GLU A 117 16.68 -6.21 2.37
CA GLU A 117 18.13 -5.96 2.52
C GLU A 117 18.62 -4.83 1.61
N ARG A 118 18.16 -4.81 0.35
CA ARG A 118 18.50 -3.73 -0.58
C ARG A 118 17.94 -2.39 -0.14
N LEU A 119 16.71 -2.33 0.39
CA LEU A 119 16.15 -1.11 0.96
C LEU A 119 17.06 -0.58 2.08
N HIS A 120 17.38 -1.45 3.05
CA HIS A 120 18.20 -1.09 4.20
C HIS A 120 19.62 -0.67 3.80
N THR A 121 20.29 -1.43 2.96
CA THR A 121 21.68 -1.14 2.56
C THR A 121 21.82 0.09 1.68
N THR A 122 20.83 0.35 0.81
CA THR A 122 20.91 1.47 -0.15
C THR A 122 20.47 2.80 0.47
N TYR A 123 19.44 2.75 1.32
CA TYR A 123 18.79 3.97 1.84
C TYR A 123 19.06 4.20 3.31
N GLU A 124 18.99 3.17 4.15
CA GLU A 124 19.07 3.31 5.61
C GLU A 124 20.50 3.27 6.16
N ALA A 125 21.43 2.65 5.45
CA ALA A 125 22.84 2.58 5.89
C ALA A 125 23.49 3.98 6.09
N LYS A 126 22.88 5.02 5.52
CA LYS A 126 23.31 6.41 5.67
C LYS A 126 22.69 7.12 6.88
N PHE A 127 21.70 6.51 7.52
CA PHE A 127 21.03 7.12 8.66
C PHE A 127 21.84 6.95 9.94
N SER A 128 21.96 8.04 10.67
CA SER A 128 22.46 8.08 12.04
C SER A 128 21.31 8.29 13.03
N LYS A 129 21.62 8.30 14.31
CA LYS A 129 20.63 8.63 15.35
C LYS A 129 20.10 10.07 15.21
N ASP A 130 20.91 10.95 14.63
CA ASP A 130 20.59 12.37 14.47
C ASP A 130 19.92 12.66 13.11
N THR A 131 19.76 11.66 12.24
CA THR A 131 19.12 11.86 10.94
C THR A 131 17.64 12.17 11.14
N THR A 132 17.24 13.37 10.75
CA THR A 132 15.86 13.84 10.87
C THR A 132 14.89 13.09 9.98
N ILE A 133 13.61 13.16 10.29
CA ILE A 133 12.57 12.49 9.48
C ILE A 133 12.48 13.10 8.07
N GLU A 134 12.76 14.38 7.93
CA GLU A 134 12.81 15.10 6.65
C GLU A 134 13.99 14.64 5.78
N GLU A 135 15.15 14.42 6.37
CA GLU A 135 16.32 13.88 5.67
C GLU A 135 16.07 12.44 5.22
N ARG A 136 15.45 11.61 6.05
CA ARG A 136 15.02 10.27 5.67
C ARG A 136 14.03 10.30 4.50
N LEU A 137 13.04 11.18 4.56
CA LEU A 137 12.09 11.37 3.48
C LEU A 137 12.79 11.76 2.17
N ALA A 138 13.75 12.68 2.21
CA ALA A 138 14.51 13.07 1.02
C ALA A 138 15.26 11.89 0.39
N GLN A 139 15.82 10.99 1.19
CA GLN A 139 16.44 9.76 0.70
C GLN A 139 15.43 8.80 0.07
N TYR A 140 14.28 8.59 0.73
CA TYR A 140 13.26 7.67 0.22
C TYR A 140 12.46 8.18 -0.98
N GLN A 141 12.55 9.48 -1.31
CA GLN A 141 11.93 10.01 -2.52
C GLN A 141 12.37 9.24 -3.76
N ASN A 142 13.68 8.97 -3.90
CA ASN A 142 14.18 8.21 -5.05
C ASN A 142 13.65 6.77 -5.08
N TYR A 143 13.52 6.14 -3.92
CA TYR A 143 12.88 4.82 -3.83
C TYR A 143 11.44 4.88 -4.32
N ILE A 144 10.64 5.82 -3.80
CA ILE A 144 9.22 5.95 -4.14
C ILE A 144 9.04 6.29 -5.63
N PHE A 145 9.89 7.14 -6.20
CA PHE A 145 9.76 7.54 -7.60
C PHE A 145 10.28 6.49 -8.60
N LYS A 146 11.38 5.80 -8.28
CA LYS A 146 12.13 5.02 -9.27
C LYS A 146 12.48 3.60 -8.84
N ASP A 147 13.01 3.41 -7.63
CA ASP A 147 13.67 2.17 -7.25
C ASP A 147 12.74 1.14 -6.62
N GLY A 148 11.61 1.57 -6.10
CA GLY A 148 10.54 0.72 -5.59
C GLY A 148 9.84 -0.07 -6.68
N LEU A 149 9.06 -1.07 -6.31
CA LEU A 149 8.32 -1.89 -7.26
C LEU A 149 7.40 -1.03 -8.14
N PHE A 150 6.61 -0.17 -7.50
CA PHE A 150 5.67 0.67 -8.24
C PHE A 150 6.36 1.78 -9.03
N GLY A 151 7.51 2.29 -8.57
CA GLY A 151 8.31 3.25 -9.32
C GLY A 151 8.80 2.68 -10.66
N ARG A 152 9.18 1.41 -10.66
CA ARG A 152 9.67 0.69 -11.86
C ARG A 152 8.57 0.29 -12.82
N GLN A 153 7.39 -0.10 -12.28
CA GLN A 153 6.31 -0.65 -13.09
C GLN A 153 5.31 0.41 -13.57
N PHE A 154 5.16 1.48 -12.80
CA PHE A 154 4.20 2.55 -13.02
C PHE A 154 4.92 3.91 -12.90
N PRO A 155 5.63 4.33 -13.94
CA PRO A 155 6.46 5.52 -13.90
C PRO A 155 5.64 6.77 -13.60
N VAL A 156 6.23 7.65 -12.81
CA VAL A 156 5.65 8.91 -12.39
C VAL A 156 6.61 10.05 -12.73
N ASP A 157 6.07 11.26 -12.87
CA ASP A 157 6.88 12.46 -12.94
C ASP A 157 7.76 12.54 -11.67
N GLY A 158 9.06 12.72 -11.85
CA GLY A 158 10.04 12.77 -10.77
C GLY A 158 9.94 14.02 -9.88
N THR A 159 8.93 14.87 -10.07
CA THR A 159 8.67 16.07 -9.26
C THR A 159 7.58 15.79 -8.24
N ALA A 160 7.91 15.90 -6.96
CA ALA A 160 6.90 15.90 -5.91
C ALA A 160 6.12 17.22 -5.94
N VAL A 161 4.82 17.16 -5.72
CA VAL A 161 4.04 18.37 -5.45
C VAL A 161 4.50 18.90 -4.08
N LYS A 162 5.25 20.01 -4.07
CA LYS A 162 5.96 20.54 -2.88
C LYS A 162 5.13 20.61 -1.58
N LYS A 163 3.81 20.71 -1.69
CA LYS A 163 2.88 20.80 -0.53
C LYS A 163 2.28 19.45 -0.09
N ARG A 164 2.60 18.35 -0.77
CA ARG A 164 2.02 17.03 -0.50
C ARG A 164 3.09 15.98 -0.34
N VAL A 165 4.03 16.33 0.50
CA VAL A 165 5.09 15.46 0.99
C VAL A 165 4.96 15.42 2.51
N HIS A 166 4.97 14.24 3.10
CA HIS A 166 4.82 14.09 4.54
C HIS A 166 5.51 12.82 5.02
N ALA A 167 6.02 12.87 6.24
CA ALA A 167 6.56 11.73 6.92
C ALA A 167 6.22 11.82 8.42
N ASN A 168 6.01 10.66 9.05
CA ASN A 168 5.76 10.57 10.48
C ASN A 168 6.08 9.17 10.99
N GLN A 169 6.00 8.98 12.29
CA GLN A 169 6.21 7.71 12.97
C GLN A 169 4.87 7.12 13.44
N LEU A 170 4.73 5.80 13.32
CA LEU A 170 3.67 5.03 13.96
C LEU A 170 4.11 4.74 15.41
N VAL A 171 3.56 5.46 16.36
CA VAL A 171 3.94 5.37 17.78
C VAL A 171 3.11 4.27 18.46
N GLY A 172 3.78 3.47 19.29
CA GLY A 172 3.14 2.44 20.07
C GLY A 172 2.80 1.16 19.32
N ASP A 173 2.02 0.29 19.92
CA ASP A 173 1.53 -0.94 19.29
C ASP A 173 0.30 -0.69 18.39
N ILE A 174 -0.26 -1.75 17.82
CA ILE A 174 -1.45 -1.66 16.95
C ILE A 174 -2.64 -1.01 17.70
N ALA A 175 -2.81 -1.31 18.98
CA ALA A 175 -3.91 -0.76 19.76
C ALA A 175 -3.73 0.74 19.99
N GLU A 176 -2.53 1.16 20.35
CA GLU A 176 -2.21 2.57 20.55
C GLU A 176 -2.31 3.37 19.24
N VAL A 177 -1.81 2.82 18.11
CA VAL A 177 -2.02 3.43 16.78
C VAL A 177 -3.50 3.56 16.46
N SER A 178 -4.31 2.55 16.77
CA SER A 178 -5.77 2.61 16.55
C SER A 178 -6.47 3.70 17.36
N GLU A 179 -6.01 3.95 18.58
CA GLU A 179 -6.62 4.94 19.48
C GLU A 179 -6.15 6.35 19.19
N THR A 180 -4.85 6.53 18.92
CA THR A 180 -4.20 7.84 18.92
C THR A 180 -3.91 8.41 17.54
N PHE A 181 -3.84 7.56 16.49
CA PHE A 181 -3.47 8.03 15.16
C PHE A 181 -4.49 9.03 14.60
N ASN A 182 -4.04 10.24 14.29
CA ASN A 182 -4.87 11.32 13.74
C ASN A 182 -4.09 12.25 12.79
N ASP A 183 -3.18 11.69 12.00
CA ASP A 183 -2.38 12.51 11.08
C ASP A 183 -3.07 12.73 9.73
N GLY A 184 -3.77 11.74 9.20
CA GLY A 184 -4.63 11.83 8.01
C GLY A 184 -3.94 12.17 6.69
N LYS A 185 -2.62 12.17 6.64
CA LYS A 185 -1.84 12.61 5.49
C LYS A 185 -1.19 11.46 4.74
N PHE A 186 -1.97 10.46 4.35
CA PHE A 186 -1.51 9.46 3.39
C PHE A 186 -1.82 9.91 1.96
N TRP A 187 -0.75 10.18 1.20
CA TRP A 187 -0.85 10.53 -0.21
C TRP A 187 -0.87 9.27 -1.10
N ASN A 188 -0.94 9.47 -2.41
CA ASN A 188 -1.13 8.39 -3.37
C ASN A 188 0.08 7.45 -3.55
N SER A 189 1.22 7.79 -2.97
CA SER A 189 2.42 6.96 -3.00
C SER A 189 3.14 7.03 -1.66
N GLY A 190 3.82 5.95 -1.29
CA GLY A 190 4.62 5.97 -0.07
C GLY A 190 5.30 4.64 0.26
N LEU A 191 6.04 4.70 1.34
CA LEU A 191 6.77 3.59 1.95
C LEU A 191 6.62 3.65 3.47
N MET A 192 6.37 2.51 4.10
CA MET A 192 6.52 2.33 5.54
C MET A 192 7.64 1.30 5.79
N THR A 193 8.56 1.65 6.66
CA THR A 193 9.64 0.78 7.15
C THR A 193 10.09 1.23 8.54
N ASN A 194 10.38 0.27 9.41
CA ASN A 194 10.87 0.54 10.77
C ASN A 194 9.98 1.54 11.54
N ARG A 195 8.68 1.38 11.49
CA ARG A 195 7.66 2.24 12.14
C ARG A 195 7.56 3.66 11.59
N TYR A 196 8.35 4.04 10.58
CA TYR A 196 8.23 5.34 9.91
C TYR A 196 7.52 5.19 8.59
N TYR A 197 6.64 6.14 8.26
CA TYR A 197 6.05 6.19 6.93
C TYR A 197 6.39 7.51 6.24
N TYR A 198 6.62 7.38 4.94
CA TYR A 198 7.01 8.43 4.04
C TYR A 198 6.02 8.45 2.90
N THR A 199 5.37 9.56 2.67
CA THR A 199 4.29 9.64 1.71
C THR A 199 4.38 10.88 0.84
N ILE A 200 4.12 10.69 -0.45
CA ILE A 200 4.32 11.72 -1.47
C ILE A 200 3.15 11.65 -2.44
N GLU A 201 2.63 12.81 -2.87
CA GLU A 201 1.74 12.83 -4.02
C GLU A 201 2.59 12.80 -5.30
N THR A 202 2.39 11.77 -6.09
CA THR A 202 3.05 11.55 -7.38
C THR A 202 2.05 11.74 -8.52
N ASN A 203 2.54 12.20 -9.67
CA ASN A 203 1.76 12.32 -10.90
C ASN A 203 2.18 11.21 -11.87
N PRO A 204 1.24 10.42 -12.42
CA PRO A 204 1.57 9.41 -13.40
C PRO A 204 2.11 10.03 -14.69
N ILE A 205 3.05 9.36 -15.34
CA ILE A 205 3.38 9.63 -16.74
C ILE A 205 2.31 8.94 -17.58
N VAL A 206 1.37 9.75 -18.07
CA VAL A 206 0.18 9.22 -18.73
C VAL A 206 0.52 8.64 -20.10
N GLU A 207 0.13 7.39 -20.33
CA GLU A 207 0.20 6.74 -21.64
C GLU A 207 -0.98 7.16 -22.54
N PRO A 208 -0.82 7.09 -23.87
CA PRO A 208 -1.92 7.36 -24.79
C PRO A 208 -3.14 6.49 -24.47
N PRO A 209 -4.36 7.08 -24.37
CA PRO A 209 -5.51 6.31 -23.95
C PRO A 209 -5.94 5.29 -25.01
N ILE A 210 -6.25 4.08 -24.58
CA ILE A 210 -6.98 3.11 -25.39
C ILE A 210 -8.47 3.38 -25.17
N THR A 211 -9.15 3.78 -26.23
CA THR A 211 -10.61 4.02 -26.18
C THR A 211 -11.38 2.71 -26.37
N MET A 212 -12.63 2.66 -25.91
CA MET A 212 -13.51 1.51 -26.15
C MET A 212 -13.66 1.18 -27.65
N GLY A 213 -13.70 2.19 -28.51
CA GLY A 213 -13.76 1.99 -29.96
C GLY A 213 -12.55 1.27 -30.57
N LYS A 214 -11.41 1.22 -29.84
CA LYS A 214 -10.23 0.40 -30.25
C LYS A 214 -10.30 -1.05 -29.78
N ILE A 215 -11.22 -1.35 -28.84
CA ILE A 215 -11.34 -2.67 -28.23
C ILE A 215 -12.58 -3.39 -28.77
N VAL A 216 -13.65 -2.65 -29.08
CA VAL A 216 -14.89 -3.21 -29.60
C VAL A 216 -14.62 -3.74 -31.01
N VAL A 217 -14.82 -5.03 -31.18
CA VAL A 217 -14.76 -5.68 -32.48
C VAL A 217 -15.98 -5.21 -33.30
N PRO A 218 -15.82 -4.76 -34.55
CA PRO A 218 -16.94 -4.43 -35.41
C PRO A 218 -17.92 -5.60 -35.51
N GLU A 219 -19.20 -5.29 -35.46
CA GLU A 219 -20.30 -6.30 -35.45
C GLU A 219 -20.19 -7.31 -36.60
N GLU A 220 -19.71 -6.85 -37.74
CA GLU A 220 -19.45 -7.64 -38.96
C GLU A 220 -18.40 -8.75 -38.78
N THR A 221 -17.57 -8.67 -37.73
CA THR A 221 -16.51 -9.66 -37.43
C THR A 221 -16.86 -10.58 -36.28
N VAL A 222 -18.01 -10.39 -35.65
CA VAL A 222 -18.46 -11.23 -34.52
C VAL A 222 -19.34 -12.35 -35.04
N ASP A 223 -18.99 -13.59 -34.75
CA ASP A 223 -19.80 -14.77 -35.10
C ASP A 223 -21.19 -14.67 -34.44
N ALA A 224 -22.24 -14.87 -35.22
CA ALA A 224 -23.66 -14.77 -34.77
C ALA A 224 -24.00 -15.62 -33.54
N LYS A 225 -23.19 -16.64 -33.21
CA LYS A 225 -23.38 -17.44 -31.98
C LYS A 225 -23.09 -16.67 -30.66
N TYR A 226 -22.53 -15.47 -30.75
CA TYR A 226 -22.24 -14.62 -29.59
C TYR A 226 -23.27 -13.49 -29.37
N TYR A 227 -24.37 -13.49 -30.10
CA TYR A 227 -25.53 -12.63 -29.90
C TYR A 227 -26.68 -13.36 -29.20
#